data_46d123fc609d08c7230b6c3273c77292
#
_entry.id   46d123fc609d08c7230b6c3273c77292
#
_cell.length_a   1.000
_cell.length_b   1.000
_cell.length_c   1.000
_cell.angle_alpha   90.00
_cell.angle_beta   90.00
_cell.angle_gamma   90.00
#
_symmetry.space_group_name_H-M   'P 1'
#
loop_
_entity.id
_entity.type
_entity.pdbx_description
1 polymer ?
#
loop_
_entity_poly.entity_id
_entity_poly.type
_entity_poly.pdbx_seq_one_letter_code
_entity_poly.pdbx_strand_id
1 'polypeptide(L)'
;MESLETELERARDVSVPGLADAIESIGFECTRCGACCKAEASAGCGGSADGSGSEPHTATVFPDEIRRLQAAATERGDEPYDWRDVARPMPYGVEETDEGQTGETFEWALQTDSCGDCAFYTEGDGGTGACTVHDDRPLVCRTYPFSLALGGATEPMGEAVDREGLVRAHECEGLGREIEREAAEELAETLKRRTIRELEEAIGVRDNYRSTEENGVIVHDSEGQKRPDGTRLSDGPDR
;
A
#
# COMPACT_ATOMS: atom_id res chain seq x y z
N MET A 1 13.59 -15.47 15.45
CA MET A 1 12.69 -14.84 14.47
C MET A 1 11.87 -15.97 13.88
N GLU A 2 10.57 -15.88 13.93
CA GLU A 2 9.66 -16.87 13.37
C GLU A 2 9.76 -16.84 11.83
N SER A 3 9.46 -17.96 11.13
CA SER A 3 9.53 -17.95 9.67
C SER A 3 8.27 -17.31 9.07
N LEU A 4 8.39 -16.74 7.87
CA LEU A 4 7.26 -16.16 7.13
C LEU A 4 6.13 -17.17 6.92
N GLU A 5 6.47 -18.45 6.70
CA GLU A 5 5.48 -19.53 6.54
C GLU A 5 4.69 -19.78 7.82
N THR A 6 5.34 -19.77 8.98
CA THR A 6 4.66 -19.93 10.27
C THR A 6 3.75 -18.73 10.56
N GLU A 7 4.19 -17.53 10.20
CA GLU A 7 3.39 -16.32 10.34
C GLU A 7 2.19 -16.33 9.37
N LEU A 8 2.38 -16.83 8.14
CA LEU A 8 1.32 -17.01 7.17
C LEU A 8 0.26 -18.04 7.64
N GLU A 9 0.67 -19.15 8.22
CA GLU A 9 -0.26 -20.10 8.82
C GLU A 9 -1.05 -19.45 9.96
N ARG A 10 -0.40 -18.67 10.82
CA ARG A 10 -1.07 -17.91 11.87
C ARG A 10 -2.07 -16.90 11.31
N ALA A 11 -1.71 -16.15 10.26
CA ALA A 11 -2.61 -15.22 9.58
C ALA A 11 -3.87 -15.92 9.05
N ARG A 12 -3.69 -17.12 8.49
CA ARG A 12 -4.80 -17.95 7.98
C ARG A 12 -5.74 -18.42 9.09
N ASP A 13 -5.23 -18.64 10.28
CA ASP A 13 -5.98 -19.11 11.45
C ASP A 13 -6.67 -17.98 12.24
N VAL A 14 -6.36 -16.70 11.94
CA VAL A 14 -7.00 -15.56 12.62
C VAL A 14 -8.51 -15.60 12.44
N SER A 15 -9.23 -15.43 13.54
CA SER A 15 -10.69 -15.42 13.57
C SER A 15 -11.27 -14.12 13.01
N VAL A 16 -12.00 -14.17 11.90
CA VAL A 16 -12.70 -13.00 11.35
C VAL A 16 -13.71 -12.40 12.34
N PRO A 17 -14.56 -13.18 13.04
CA PRO A 17 -15.42 -12.61 14.08
C PRO A 17 -14.66 -11.90 15.20
N GLY A 18 -13.50 -12.44 15.62
CA GLY A 18 -12.67 -11.79 16.63
C GLY A 18 -12.03 -10.49 16.14
N LEU A 19 -11.68 -10.40 14.86
CA LEU A 19 -11.22 -9.14 14.26
C LEU A 19 -12.37 -8.13 14.16
N ALA A 20 -13.57 -8.58 13.78
CA ALA A 20 -14.75 -7.71 13.71
C ALA A 20 -15.10 -7.14 15.08
N ASP A 21 -15.06 -7.96 16.15
CA ASP A 21 -15.26 -7.50 17.52
C ASP A 21 -14.26 -6.41 17.92
N ALA A 22 -12.98 -6.57 17.54
CA ALA A 22 -11.95 -5.58 17.80
C ALA A 22 -12.17 -4.28 17.00
N ILE A 23 -12.56 -4.38 15.73
CA ILE A 23 -12.88 -3.22 14.87
C ILE A 23 -14.10 -2.48 15.41
N GLU A 24 -15.16 -3.17 15.84
CA GLU A 24 -16.33 -2.55 16.47
C GLU A 24 -15.96 -1.85 17.78
N SER A 25 -15.07 -2.46 18.59
CA SER A 25 -14.59 -1.87 19.85
C SER A 25 -13.84 -0.56 19.62
N ILE A 26 -13.00 -0.48 18.57
CA ILE A 26 -12.29 0.73 18.20
C ILE A 26 -13.25 1.73 17.55
N GLY A 27 -14.11 1.26 16.65
CA GLY A 27 -15.06 2.06 15.90
C GLY A 27 -14.41 2.79 14.71
N PHE A 28 -15.15 2.84 13.57
CA PHE A 28 -14.63 3.51 12.37
C PHE A 28 -15.73 3.83 11.35
N GLU A 29 -15.72 5.05 10.84
CA GLU A 29 -16.47 5.47 9.68
C GLU A 29 -15.62 6.42 8.81
N CYS A 30 -15.45 6.09 7.51
CA CYS A 30 -14.67 6.93 6.61
C CYS A 30 -15.38 8.28 6.36
N THR A 31 -14.75 9.39 6.80
CA THR A 31 -15.25 10.75 6.62
C THR A 31 -14.93 11.33 5.24
N ARG A 32 -14.17 10.62 4.41
CA ARG A 32 -13.65 11.10 3.13
C ARG A 32 -12.81 12.38 3.23
N CYS A 33 -12.10 12.56 4.33
CA CYS A 33 -11.21 13.71 4.53
C CYS A 33 -9.99 13.72 3.58
N GLY A 34 -9.68 12.59 2.96
CA GLY A 34 -8.56 12.46 2.04
C GLY A 34 -7.17 12.33 2.68
N ALA A 35 -7.06 12.45 4.00
CA ALA A 35 -5.74 12.42 4.68
C ALA A 35 -4.91 11.18 4.34
N CYS A 36 -5.56 10.01 4.22
CA CYS A 36 -4.90 8.77 3.83
C CYS A 36 -4.53 8.68 2.33
N CYS A 37 -4.79 9.70 1.54
CA CYS A 37 -4.46 9.79 0.12
C CYS A 37 -3.52 10.95 -0.20
N LYS A 38 -3.24 11.80 0.79
CA LYS A 38 -2.40 12.98 0.62
C LYS A 38 -0.99 12.72 1.13
N ALA A 39 -0.05 13.50 0.61
CA ALA A 39 1.30 13.57 1.15
C ALA A 39 1.27 14.04 2.60
N GLU A 40 2.21 13.60 3.43
CA GLU A 40 2.36 14.15 4.78
C GLU A 40 2.65 15.65 4.72
N ALA A 41 1.87 16.38 5.49
CA ALA A 41 1.75 17.82 5.35
C ALA A 41 3.06 18.59 5.55
N SER A 42 3.56 19.07 4.45
CA SER A 42 4.16 20.38 4.37
C SER A 42 3.32 21.15 3.38
N ALA A 43 2.51 22.07 3.89
CA ALA A 43 1.73 23.06 3.17
C ALA A 43 1.61 22.84 1.65
N GLY A 44 0.43 22.52 1.20
CA GLY A 44 -0.03 22.39 -0.17
C GLY A 44 0.90 22.74 -1.32
N CYS A 45 0.59 22.36 -2.54
CA CYS A 45 1.31 22.61 -3.81
C CYS A 45 1.81 24.04 -4.07
N GLY A 46 2.03 24.82 -3.06
CA GLY A 46 2.60 26.16 -3.04
C GLY A 46 3.90 26.13 -2.24
N GLY A 47 4.97 25.73 -2.89
CA GLY A 47 6.30 25.49 -2.34
C GLY A 47 6.70 26.32 -1.12
N SER A 48 7.13 25.63 -0.08
CA SER A 48 8.03 26.21 0.90
C SER A 48 9.45 26.25 0.29
N ALA A 49 9.98 27.45 0.20
CA ALA A 49 11.32 27.70 -0.38
C ALA A 49 12.48 27.20 0.48
N ASP A 50 12.25 26.36 1.48
CA ASP A 50 13.23 25.91 2.47
C ASP A 50 13.68 24.44 2.33
N GLY A 51 13.21 23.72 1.30
CA GLY A 51 13.75 22.37 0.98
C GLY A 51 13.39 21.28 1.97
N SER A 52 12.49 21.49 2.92
CA SER A 52 11.88 20.41 3.72
C SER A 52 10.78 19.76 2.87
N GLY A 53 11.16 18.73 2.12
CA GLY A 53 10.25 18.02 1.23
C GLY A 53 9.14 17.34 2.01
N SER A 54 7.90 17.56 1.57
CA SER A 54 6.76 16.72 1.91
C SER A 54 7.08 15.29 1.53
N GLU A 55 6.84 14.32 2.43
CA GLU A 55 6.96 12.91 2.06
C GLU A 55 5.74 12.55 1.20
N PRO A 56 5.99 12.06 -0.05
CA PRO A 56 4.91 11.65 -0.93
C PRO A 56 4.09 10.51 -0.30
N HIS A 57 2.81 10.46 -0.61
CA HIS A 57 1.95 9.35 -0.22
C HIS A 57 2.57 8.00 -0.62
N THR A 58 2.66 7.05 0.31
CA THR A 58 3.24 5.72 0.12
C THR A 58 2.24 4.63 0.53
N ALA A 59 1.35 4.24 -0.36
CA ALA A 59 0.49 3.08 -0.15
C ALA A 59 1.01 1.91 -0.97
N THR A 60 1.36 0.81 -0.33
CA THR A 60 1.83 -0.42 -0.99
C THR A 60 0.76 -0.99 -1.92
N VAL A 61 1.17 -1.42 -3.10
CA VAL A 61 0.30 -2.06 -4.09
C VAL A 61 1.00 -3.31 -4.67
N PHE A 62 0.26 -4.41 -4.78
CA PHE A 62 0.80 -5.66 -5.30
C PHE A 62 0.74 -5.72 -6.85
N PRO A 63 1.61 -6.51 -7.51
CA PRO A 63 1.63 -6.62 -8.97
C PRO A 63 0.30 -7.01 -9.61
N ASP A 64 -0.46 -7.89 -8.97
CA ASP A 64 -1.80 -8.27 -9.44
C ASP A 64 -2.84 -7.16 -9.24
N GLU A 65 -2.71 -6.34 -8.21
CA GLU A 65 -3.56 -5.17 -7.99
C GLU A 65 -3.29 -4.07 -9.02
N ILE A 66 -2.01 -3.86 -9.40
CA ILE A 66 -1.65 -2.92 -10.48
C ILE A 66 -2.35 -3.34 -11.77
N ARG A 67 -2.25 -4.63 -12.15
CA ARG A 67 -2.94 -5.15 -13.34
C ARG A 67 -4.47 -5.07 -13.25
N ARG A 68 -5.05 -5.25 -12.07
CA ARG A 68 -6.48 -5.07 -11.85
C ARG A 68 -6.90 -3.63 -12.11
N LEU A 69 -6.16 -2.65 -11.61
CA LEU A 69 -6.42 -1.22 -11.86
C LEU A 69 -6.31 -0.87 -13.34
N GLN A 70 -5.31 -1.42 -14.05
CA GLN A 70 -5.18 -1.27 -15.51
C GLN A 70 -6.38 -1.85 -16.26
N ALA A 71 -6.84 -3.06 -15.88
CA ALA A 71 -7.99 -3.70 -16.49
C ALA A 71 -9.29 -2.93 -16.23
N ALA A 72 -9.51 -2.48 -15.00
CA ALA A 72 -10.70 -1.71 -14.61
C ALA A 72 -10.80 -0.37 -15.36
N ALA A 73 -9.71 0.32 -15.64
CA ALA A 73 -9.70 1.52 -16.47
C ALA A 73 -10.21 1.20 -17.89
N THR A 74 -9.71 0.12 -18.47
CA THR A 74 -10.13 -0.32 -19.82
C THR A 74 -11.61 -0.70 -19.86
N GLU A 75 -12.11 -1.39 -18.84
CA GLU A 75 -13.53 -1.78 -18.72
C GLU A 75 -14.47 -0.58 -18.59
N ARG A 76 -14.03 0.48 -17.91
CA ARG A 76 -14.78 1.74 -17.82
C ARG A 76 -14.75 2.56 -19.11
N GLY A 77 -13.87 2.21 -20.06
CA GLY A 77 -13.67 2.96 -21.30
C GLY A 77 -12.79 4.20 -21.12
N ASP A 78 -12.03 4.25 -20.03
CA ASP A 78 -11.00 5.25 -19.78
C ASP A 78 -9.76 5.00 -20.68
N GLU A 79 -8.85 5.97 -20.79
CA GLU A 79 -7.54 5.71 -21.37
C GLU A 79 -6.84 4.57 -20.61
N PRO A 80 -6.27 3.58 -21.31
CA PRO A 80 -5.58 2.49 -20.66
C PRO A 80 -4.40 3.02 -19.84
N TYR A 81 -4.35 2.65 -18.55
CA TYR A 81 -3.19 2.92 -17.72
C TYR A 81 -2.02 2.03 -18.13
N ASP A 82 -0.83 2.60 -18.25
CA ASP A 82 0.38 1.81 -18.20
C ASP A 82 0.80 1.53 -16.72
N TRP A 83 1.90 0.81 -16.51
CA TRP A 83 2.35 0.48 -15.17
C TRP A 83 2.69 1.71 -14.34
N ARG A 84 3.31 2.73 -14.98
CA ARG A 84 3.74 3.96 -14.32
C ARG A 84 2.60 4.91 -13.99
N ASP A 85 1.46 4.77 -14.63
CA ASP A 85 0.26 5.53 -14.26
C ASP A 85 -0.31 5.05 -12.93
N VAL A 86 -0.07 3.78 -12.59
CA VAL A 86 -0.65 3.12 -11.41
C VAL A 86 0.33 3.05 -10.26
N ALA A 87 1.60 2.72 -10.52
CA ALA A 87 2.58 2.41 -9.51
C ALA A 87 3.96 3.00 -9.79
N ARG A 88 4.70 3.20 -8.72
CA ARG A 88 6.10 3.59 -8.72
C ARG A 88 6.90 2.70 -7.76
N PRO A 89 8.23 2.60 -7.91
CA PRO A 89 9.05 1.96 -6.89
C PRO A 89 8.84 2.59 -5.51
N MET A 90 8.76 1.77 -4.47
CA MET A 90 8.77 2.27 -3.09
C MET A 90 10.07 3.06 -2.87
N PRO A 91 10.05 4.23 -2.24
CA PRO A 91 11.24 5.10 -2.14
C PRO A 91 12.34 4.54 -1.24
N TYR A 92 12.03 3.54 -0.40
CA TYR A 92 13.01 2.95 0.50
C TYR A 92 14.03 2.09 -0.27
N GLY A 93 15.32 2.38 -0.07
CA GLY A 93 16.42 1.73 -0.79
C GLY A 93 16.74 2.34 -2.17
N VAL A 94 16.09 3.46 -2.51
CA VAL A 94 16.34 4.23 -3.73
C VAL A 94 17.03 5.54 -3.37
N GLU A 95 18.11 5.86 -4.08
CA GLU A 95 18.91 7.06 -3.89
C GLU A 95 18.89 7.92 -5.16
N GLU A 96 18.90 9.24 -4.99
CA GLU A 96 19.08 10.21 -6.06
C GLU A 96 20.58 10.41 -6.29
N THR A 97 21.02 10.31 -7.54
CA THR A 97 22.39 10.57 -7.98
C THR A 97 22.41 11.59 -9.11
N ASP A 98 23.59 12.10 -9.45
CA ASP A 98 23.76 13.01 -10.61
C ASP A 98 23.33 12.36 -11.94
N GLU A 99 23.29 11.02 -12.01
CA GLU A 99 22.89 10.23 -13.19
C GLU A 99 21.42 9.80 -13.14
N GLY A 100 20.67 10.16 -12.09
CA GLY A 100 19.28 9.79 -11.84
C GLY A 100 19.13 8.88 -10.63
N GLN A 101 17.95 8.30 -10.48
CA GLN A 101 17.64 7.38 -9.36
C GLN A 101 18.32 6.02 -9.55
N THR A 102 18.85 5.46 -8.47
CA THR A 102 19.46 4.13 -8.43
C THR A 102 19.16 3.43 -7.11
N GLY A 103 19.20 2.09 -7.12
CA GLY A 103 19.02 1.28 -5.91
C GLY A 103 18.05 0.13 -6.11
N GLU A 104 17.84 -0.60 -5.03
CA GLU A 104 16.94 -1.76 -5.00
C GLU A 104 15.84 -1.53 -3.97
N THR A 105 14.60 -1.80 -4.35
CA THR A 105 13.45 -1.77 -3.43
C THR A 105 12.65 -3.07 -3.58
N PHE A 106 11.82 -3.38 -2.57
CA PHE A 106 11.14 -4.67 -2.47
C PHE A 106 9.62 -4.55 -2.54
N GLU A 107 9.13 -3.36 -2.86
CA GLU A 107 7.70 -3.05 -2.90
C GLU A 107 7.38 -2.03 -3.99
N TRP A 108 6.13 -2.05 -4.42
CA TRP A 108 5.53 -1.01 -5.24
C TRP A 108 4.66 -0.09 -4.38
N ALA A 109 4.74 1.20 -4.61
CA ALA A 109 3.81 2.19 -4.08
C ALA A 109 2.84 2.65 -5.17
N LEU A 110 1.63 3.04 -4.79
CA LEU A 110 0.73 3.75 -5.70
C LEU A 110 1.41 5.01 -6.25
N GLN A 111 1.11 5.32 -7.51
CA GLN A 111 1.62 6.53 -8.16
C GLN A 111 1.07 7.78 -7.48
N THR A 112 1.89 8.83 -7.50
CA THR A 112 1.54 10.14 -6.95
C THR A 112 1.57 11.21 -8.02
N ASP A 113 0.80 12.27 -7.80
CA ASP A 113 0.87 13.48 -8.62
C ASP A 113 2.10 14.34 -8.28
N SER A 114 2.22 15.51 -8.88
CA SER A 114 3.31 16.45 -8.66
C SER A 114 3.35 17.05 -7.26
N CYS A 115 2.28 16.89 -6.47
CA CYS A 115 2.17 17.33 -5.09
C CYS A 115 2.53 16.24 -4.09
N GLY A 116 2.73 15.01 -4.59
CA GLY A 116 2.96 13.82 -3.78
C GLY A 116 1.67 13.16 -3.28
N ASP A 117 0.51 13.65 -3.66
CA ASP A 117 -0.78 13.04 -3.35
C ASP A 117 -1.01 11.82 -4.25
N CYS A 118 -1.80 10.84 -3.80
CA CYS A 118 -2.17 9.68 -4.60
C CYS A 118 -2.77 10.11 -5.95
N ALA A 119 -2.25 9.59 -7.07
CA ALA A 119 -2.71 9.92 -8.42
C ALA A 119 -4.21 9.65 -8.67
N PHE A 120 -4.82 8.79 -7.86
CA PHE A 120 -6.25 8.47 -7.92
C PHE A 120 -7.11 9.31 -6.97
N TYR A 121 -6.51 10.23 -6.23
CA TYR A 121 -7.24 11.13 -5.34
C TYR A 121 -7.77 12.33 -6.11
N THR A 122 -9.00 12.70 -5.80
CA THR A 122 -9.61 13.94 -6.26
C THR A 122 -10.35 14.59 -5.09
N GLU A 123 -10.48 15.92 -5.14
CA GLU A 123 -11.20 16.66 -4.12
C GLU A 123 -12.33 17.44 -4.79
N GLY A 124 -13.54 17.25 -4.29
CA GLY A 124 -14.71 17.98 -4.75
C GLY A 124 -14.88 19.34 -4.08
N ASP A 125 -15.86 20.10 -4.57
CA ASP A 125 -16.25 21.38 -3.96
C ASP A 125 -16.60 21.16 -2.48
N GLY A 126 -15.88 21.82 -1.58
CA GLY A 126 -16.07 21.71 -0.13
C GLY A 126 -15.11 20.78 0.61
N GLY A 127 -14.05 20.29 -0.04
CA GLY A 127 -13.00 19.54 0.61
C GLY A 127 -13.31 18.04 0.84
N THR A 128 -14.35 17.52 0.20
CA THR A 128 -14.67 16.09 0.29
C THR A 128 -13.80 15.30 -0.69
N GLY A 129 -13.00 14.39 -0.16
CA GLY A 129 -12.14 13.53 -0.95
C GLY A 129 -12.91 12.41 -1.68
N ALA A 130 -12.43 12.07 -2.87
CA ALA A 130 -12.92 10.95 -3.65
C ALA A 130 -11.75 10.18 -4.28
N CYS A 131 -11.94 8.88 -4.47
CA CYS A 131 -10.99 8.02 -5.17
C CYS A 131 -11.59 7.65 -6.52
N THR A 132 -10.88 7.93 -7.62
CA THR A 132 -11.36 7.63 -8.99
C THR A 132 -11.44 6.13 -9.28
N VAL A 133 -10.74 5.32 -8.48
CA VAL A 133 -10.73 3.85 -8.55
C VAL A 133 -11.32 3.21 -7.28
N HIS A 134 -12.35 3.85 -6.69
CA HIS A 134 -12.89 3.48 -5.39
C HIS A 134 -13.22 1.98 -5.25
N ASP A 135 -13.88 1.40 -6.22
CA ASP A 135 -14.33 0.01 -6.18
C ASP A 135 -13.16 -0.98 -6.40
N ASP A 136 -12.11 -0.52 -7.05
CA ASP A 136 -10.90 -1.29 -7.36
C ASP A 136 -9.72 -0.99 -6.44
N ARG A 137 -9.94 -0.24 -5.36
CA ARG A 137 -8.88 0.13 -4.42
C ARG A 137 -8.04 -1.06 -3.98
N PRO A 138 -6.70 -0.90 -3.90
CA PRO A 138 -5.82 -1.88 -3.28
C PRO A 138 -6.21 -2.23 -1.85
N LEU A 139 -5.82 -3.41 -1.39
CA LEU A 139 -6.15 -3.93 -0.05
C LEU A 139 -5.72 -2.96 1.06
N VAL A 140 -4.55 -2.32 0.92
CA VAL A 140 -4.08 -1.33 1.91
C VAL A 140 -5.05 -0.16 2.04
N CYS A 141 -5.58 0.36 0.93
CA CYS A 141 -6.53 1.47 0.92
C CYS A 141 -7.92 1.06 1.44
N ARG A 142 -8.30 -0.22 1.24
CA ARG A 142 -9.59 -0.76 1.69
C ARG A 142 -9.62 -1.06 3.17
N THR A 143 -8.46 -1.26 3.80
CA THR A 143 -8.34 -1.63 5.20
C THR A 143 -7.85 -0.51 6.10
N TYR A 144 -7.37 0.62 5.53
CA TYR A 144 -7.00 1.77 6.35
C TYR A 144 -8.19 2.26 7.17
N PRO A 145 -8.03 2.58 8.47
CA PRO A 145 -6.76 2.75 9.17
C PRO A 145 -6.22 1.49 9.88
N PHE A 146 -6.74 0.31 9.61
CA PHE A 146 -6.40 -0.89 10.35
C PHE A 146 -5.25 -1.70 9.74
N SER A 147 -4.48 -2.33 10.64
CA SER A 147 -3.46 -3.33 10.33
C SER A 147 -3.48 -4.44 11.37
N LEU A 148 -2.85 -5.59 11.08
CA LEU A 148 -2.69 -6.70 12.02
C LEU A 148 -1.25 -6.78 12.51
N ALA A 149 -1.06 -6.90 13.83
CA ALA A 149 0.21 -7.17 14.46
C ALA A 149 0.27 -8.65 14.88
N LEU A 150 0.88 -9.48 14.06
CA LEU A 150 1.08 -10.89 14.35
C LEU A 150 2.36 -11.16 15.16
N GLY A 151 3.21 -10.14 15.35
CA GLY A 151 4.44 -10.25 16.12
C GLY A 151 5.56 -10.96 15.35
N GLY A 152 5.83 -10.54 14.13
CA GLY A 152 6.85 -11.11 13.25
C GLY A 152 7.32 -10.12 12.19
N ALA A 153 7.46 -10.59 10.95
CA ALA A 153 7.91 -9.78 9.81
C ALA A 153 6.87 -8.75 9.36
N THR A 154 5.61 -8.96 9.71
CA THR A 154 4.47 -8.08 9.37
C THR A 154 4.15 -7.08 10.48
N GLU A 155 5.11 -6.71 11.31
CA GLU A 155 4.85 -5.62 12.28
C GLU A 155 4.52 -4.35 11.48
N PRO A 156 3.33 -3.76 11.69
CA PRO A 156 2.90 -2.59 10.93
C PRO A 156 3.86 -1.42 11.11
N MET A 157 4.26 -0.78 10.02
CA MET A 157 5.01 0.46 10.08
C MET A 157 4.09 1.61 10.53
N GLY A 158 4.67 2.55 11.26
CA GLY A 158 3.95 3.69 11.82
C GLY A 158 3.39 3.43 13.21
N GLU A 159 3.13 4.51 13.93
CA GLU A 159 2.61 4.46 15.29
C GLU A 159 1.10 4.15 15.26
N ALA A 160 0.69 3.15 16.03
CA ALA A 160 -0.71 2.88 16.24
C ALA A 160 -1.25 3.82 17.35
N VAL A 161 -2.33 4.52 17.05
CA VAL A 161 -3.01 5.41 18.01
C VAL A 161 -4.03 4.65 18.88
N ASP A 162 -4.49 3.49 18.41
CA ASP A 162 -5.39 2.60 19.15
C ASP A 162 -5.10 1.13 18.82
N ARG A 163 -5.53 0.22 19.71
CA ARG A 163 -5.32 -1.23 19.56
C ARG A 163 -6.33 -2.04 20.33
N GLU A 164 -6.80 -3.10 19.70
CA GLU A 164 -7.60 -4.13 20.34
C GLU A 164 -7.16 -5.52 19.86
N GLY A 165 -6.68 -6.35 20.77
CA GLY A 165 -6.13 -7.66 20.41
C GLY A 165 -4.99 -7.57 19.38
N LEU A 166 -5.19 -8.19 18.23
CA LEU A 166 -4.24 -8.14 17.10
C LEU A 166 -4.42 -6.92 16.20
N VAL A 167 -5.56 -6.22 16.31
CA VAL A 167 -5.85 -5.05 15.47
C VAL A 167 -5.09 -3.84 15.98
N ARG A 168 -4.50 -3.09 15.05
CA ARG A 168 -3.89 -1.79 15.27
C ARG A 168 -4.62 -0.77 14.42
N ALA A 169 -4.92 0.38 15.00
CA ALA A 169 -5.51 1.51 14.28
C ALA A 169 -4.49 2.64 14.20
N HIS A 170 -4.29 3.14 12.99
CA HIS A 170 -3.43 4.29 12.70
C HIS A 170 -4.25 5.58 12.67
N GLU A 171 -3.57 6.73 12.75
CA GLU A 171 -4.25 8.03 12.83
C GLU A 171 -5.26 8.22 11.69
N CYS A 172 -6.51 8.47 12.06
CA CYS A 172 -7.60 8.70 11.12
C CYS A 172 -8.73 9.47 11.81
N GLU A 173 -9.27 10.49 11.14
CA GLU A 173 -10.41 11.28 11.63
C GLU A 173 -11.67 10.44 11.86
N GLY A 174 -11.79 9.31 11.17
CA GLY A 174 -12.94 8.42 11.24
C GLY A 174 -12.96 7.46 12.43
N LEU A 175 -11.89 7.40 13.23
CA LEU A 175 -11.82 6.51 14.41
C LEU A 175 -12.81 6.93 15.51
N GLY A 176 -13.25 5.96 16.30
CA GLY A 176 -14.17 6.18 17.43
C GLY A 176 -15.62 6.40 17.01
N ARG A 177 -15.97 6.19 15.73
CA ARG A 177 -17.35 6.25 15.23
C ARG A 177 -17.99 4.88 15.23
N GLU A 178 -19.30 4.84 15.42
CA GLU A 178 -20.04 3.58 15.35
C GLU A 178 -19.90 2.94 13.97
N ILE A 179 -19.64 1.63 13.94
CA ILE A 179 -19.61 0.82 12.73
C ILE A 179 -20.62 -0.32 12.87
N GLU A 180 -21.40 -0.54 11.82
CA GLU A 180 -22.35 -1.66 11.78
C GLU A 180 -21.62 -3.00 11.72
N ARG A 181 -22.14 -4.01 12.39
CA ARG A 181 -21.53 -5.37 12.47
C ARG A 181 -21.16 -5.93 11.10
N GLU A 182 -22.04 -5.84 10.12
CA GLU A 182 -21.80 -6.34 8.76
C GLU A 182 -20.60 -5.64 8.11
N ALA A 183 -20.48 -4.32 8.27
CA ALA A 183 -19.34 -3.55 7.77
C ALA A 183 -18.04 -3.90 8.50
N ALA A 184 -18.10 -4.13 9.81
CA ALA A 184 -16.95 -4.58 10.59
C ALA A 184 -16.47 -5.99 10.16
N GLU A 185 -17.39 -6.91 9.85
CA GLU A 185 -17.06 -8.24 9.34
C GLU A 185 -16.44 -8.17 7.94
N GLU A 186 -16.98 -7.38 7.01
CA GLU A 186 -16.39 -7.17 5.68
C GLU A 186 -14.97 -6.57 5.77
N LEU A 187 -14.80 -5.60 6.65
CA LEU A 187 -13.49 -4.97 6.88
C LEU A 187 -12.51 -5.97 7.51
N ALA A 188 -12.94 -6.78 8.47
CA ALA A 188 -12.15 -7.83 9.09
C ALA A 188 -11.70 -8.91 8.09
N GLU A 189 -12.59 -9.35 7.21
CA GLU A 189 -12.25 -10.29 6.13
C GLU A 189 -11.22 -9.70 5.17
N THR A 190 -11.40 -8.43 4.80
CA THR A 190 -10.47 -7.72 3.91
C THR A 190 -9.12 -7.53 4.58
N LEU A 191 -9.09 -7.21 5.87
CA LEU A 191 -7.87 -7.05 6.65
C LEU A 191 -7.10 -8.37 6.77
N LYS A 192 -7.79 -9.46 7.08
CA LYS A 192 -7.18 -10.80 7.08
C LYS A 192 -6.61 -11.16 5.70
N ARG A 193 -7.35 -10.93 4.63
CA ARG A 193 -6.89 -11.17 3.26
C ARG A 193 -5.67 -10.34 2.90
N ARG A 194 -5.62 -9.06 3.32
CA ARG A 194 -4.45 -8.18 3.14
C ARG A 194 -3.23 -8.79 3.82
N THR A 195 -3.32 -9.14 5.09
CA THR A 195 -2.20 -9.70 5.86
C THR A 195 -1.66 -11.01 5.25
N ILE A 196 -2.56 -11.89 4.80
CA ILE A 196 -2.16 -13.11 4.08
C ILE A 196 -1.40 -12.75 2.80
N ARG A 197 -1.91 -11.78 2.03
CA ARG A 197 -1.30 -11.36 0.75
C ARG A 197 0.06 -10.68 0.94
N GLU A 198 0.22 -9.88 2.00
CA GLU A 198 1.51 -9.29 2.39
C GLU A 198 2.56 -10.36 2.67
N LEU A 199 2.19 -11.40 3.42
CA LEU A 199 3.08 -12.53 3.72
C LEU A 199 3.40 -13.37 2.49
N GLU A 200 2.43 -13.64 1.63
CA GLU A 200 2.64 -14.34 0.36
C GLU A 200 3.56 -13.54 -0.57
N GLU A 201 3.42 -12.22 -0.61
CA GLU A 201 4.33 -11.34 -1.34
C GLU A 201 5.75 -11.39 -0.79
N ALA A 202 5.92 -11.27 0.53
CA ALA A 202 7.23 -11.34 1.18
C ALA A 202 7.93 -12.69 0.95
N ILE A 203 7.19 -13.80 0.97
CA ILE A 203 7.69 -15.13 0.65
C ILE A 203 8.13 -15.18 -0.82
N GLY A 204 7.31 -14.67 -1.73
CA GLY A 204 7.61 -14.62 -3.16
C GLY A 204 8.85 -13.78 -3.46
N VAL A 205 8.98 -12.61 -2.82
CA VAL A 205 10.17 -11.76 -2.92
C VAL A 205 11.42 -12.52 -2.47
N ARG A 206 11.39 -13.13 -1.29
CA ARG A 206 12.50 -13.92 -0.76
C ARG A 206 12.92 -15.04 -1.72
N ASP A 207 11.96 -15.77 -2.24
CA ASP A 207 12.21 -16.96 -3.08
C ASP A 207 12.70 -16.58 -4.49
N ASN A 208 12.28 -15.43 -5.00
CA ASN A 208 12.64 -14.94 -6.33
C ASN A 208 13.76 -13.90 -6.32
N TYR A 209 14.26 -13.52 -5.14
CA TYR A 209 15.36 -12.56 -5.07
C TYR A 209 16.61 -13.07 -5.77
N ARG A 210 17.22 -12.22 -6.57
CA ARG A 210 18.55 -12.38 -7.18
C ARG A 210 19.30 -11.08 -7.05
N SER A 211 20.56 -11.13 -6.69
CA SER A 211 21.40 -9.92 -6.76
C SER A 211 21.56 -9.48 -8.21
N THR A 212 21.58 -8.20 -8.46
CA THR A 212 21.76 -7.64 -9.80
C THR A 212 22.88 -6.61 -9.80
N GLU A 213 23.56 -6.49 -10.95
CA GLU A 213 24.52 -5.42 -11.24
C GLU A 213 23.92 -4.40 -12.23
N GLU A 214 22.63 -4.47 -12.50
CA GLU A 214 21.93 -3.53 -13.37
C GLU A 214 21.95 -2.11 -12.79
N ASN A 215 22.11 -1.12 -13.66
CA ASN A 215 22.06 0.28 -13.28
C ASN A 215 20.62 0.79 -13.20
N GLY A 216 20.39 1.77 -12.32
CA GLY A 216 19.07 2.37 -12.09
C GLY A 216 18.29 1.70 -10.97
N VAL A 217 17.00 1.93 -10.93
CA VAL A 217 16.13 1.37 -9.89
C VAL A 217 15.61 0.00 -10.29
N ILE A 218 15.75 -0.96 -9.39
CA ILE A 218 15.21 -2.31 -9.54
C ILE A 218 14.20 -2.58 -8.42
N VAL A 219 13.04 -3.09 -8.80
CA VAL A 219 12.02 -3.54 -7.85
C VAL A 219 11.99 -5.06 -7.83
N HIS A 220 12.17 -5.62 -6.65
CA HIS A 220 12.02 -7.05 -6.38
C HIS A 220 10.62 -7.29 -5.82
N ASP A 221 9.77 -7.93 -6.56
CA ASP A 221 8.45 -8.35 -6.11
C ASP A 221 8.28 -9.87 -6.15
N SER A 222 7.13 -10.38 -5.76
CA SER A 222 6.86 -11.83 -5.74
C SER A 222 6.98 -12.52 -7.10
N GLU A 223 7.03 -11.76 -8.18
CA GLU A 223 7.16 -12.30 -9.54
C GLU A 223 8.59 -12.19 -10.09
N GLY A 224 9.52 -11.58 -9.35
CA GLY A 224 10.94 -11.39 -9.69
C GLY A 224 11.33 -9.93 -9.85
N GLN A 225 12.43 -9.70 -10.56
CA GLN A 225 13.01 -8.38 -10.77
C GLN A 225 12.32 -7.61 -11.88
N LYS A 226 12.02 -6.35 -11.62
CA LYS A 226 11.37 -5.46 -12.59
C LYS A 226 12.04 -4.08 -12.62
N ARG A 227 11.93 -3.43 -13.76
CA ARG A 227 12.21 -2.00 -13.92
C ARG A 227 11.02 -1.16 -13.44
N PRO A 228 11.19 0.15 -13.22
CA PRO A 228 10.12 1.04 -12.77
C PRO A 228 8.88 1.07 -13.68
N ASP A 229 8.98 0.61 -14.92
CA ASP A 229 7.86 0.49 -15.87
C ASP A 229 7.15 -0.87 -15.81
N GLY A 230 7.50 -1.72 -14.82
CA GLY A 230 6.91 -3.05 -14.67
C GLY A 230 7.49 -4.12 -15.60
N THR A 231 8.41 -3.77 -16.50
CA THR A 231 9.06 -4.76 -17.36
C THR A 231 10.00 -5.64 -16.55
N ARG A 232 9.89 -6.96 -16.74
CA ARG A 232 10.80 -7.91 -16.08
C ARG A 232 12.21 -7.76 -16.63
N LEU A 233 13.18 -7.85 -15.75
CA LEU A 233 14.55 -8.08 -16.17
C LEU A 233 14.62 -9.51 -16.74
N SER A 234 15.18 -9.64 -17.95
CA SER A 234 15.44 -10.96 -18.53
C SER A 234 16.48 -11.67 -17.65
N ASP A 235 16.20 -12.92 -17.30
CA ASP A 235 17.22 -13.79 -16.73
C ASP A 235 18.45 -13.75 -17.66
N GLY A 236 19.56 -13.21 -17.13
CA GLY A 236 20.82 -13.23 -17.86
C GLY A 236 21.16 -14.68 -18.20
N PRO A 237 21.95 -14.96 -19.23
CA PRO A 237 22.30 -16.33 -19.59
C PRO A 237 22.92 -17.02 -18.38
N ASP A 238 22.33 -18.16 -17.99
CA ASP A 238 22.85 -19.07 -16.96
C ASP A 238 24.37 -19.22 -17.14
N ARG A 239 25.13 -18.83 -16.09
CA ARG A 239 26.57 -19.04 -16.05
C ARG A 239 26.88 -20.37 -15.38
#